data_b7851716b1022f33d0526b7ec9387749
#
_entry.id   b7851716b1022f33d0526b7ec9387749
#
_cell.length_a   1.000
_cell.length_b   1.000
_cell.length_c   1.000
_cell.angle_alpha   90.00
_cell.angle_beta   90.00
_cell.angle_gamma   90.00
#
_symmetry.space_group_name_H-M   'P 1'
#
loop_
_entity.id
_entity.type
_entity.pdbx_description
1 polymer ?
#
loop_
_entity_poly.entity_id
_entity_poly.type
_entity_poly.pdbx_seq_one_letter_code
_entity_poly.pdbx_strand_id
1 'polypeptide(L)'
;DETFTINVTDVNEAAPRITSNGGGATALINIAENATAVTRVTASDADTRQTLAYSIVGGADAAKFTINSSTGALSFVSAPNYEAPTDSGGNNVYDVTVQVSDGSGGVDSQAISVTVTAVNERPTDLSLSANTVAEHAANGTVVGTVTGSDPDAGDTKSYSLTNTAGGRFAINRTTGALTVANSTLLNYEAATSHAVTVRVTDRGGLTYDETFTINLTNVNEAPSGTNATVTITEDTAHVLTAANFGFSDVDAGDALSAVRIDTLPTAGTLTLSGTAVTAGQVITTADLAASQLVFTPAANANGTGYARVAFSVRDSTSLYDPTPNTLTVNVTAVNDRPVMTANSGSSVAEGGTDTITSAELAAVDVDNSAAQIRFSVGTGPAHGRLELTTRPGVALATFTQADLAANRLVYRHDGSETLSDRFTFTVSDG
;
A
#
# COMPACT_ATOMS: atom_id res chain seq x y z
N ASP A 1 9.75 15.59 118.01
CA ASP A 1 8.60 15.56 117.01
C ASP A 1 8.64 14.23 116.31
N GLU A 2 7.66 13.38 116.55
CA GLU A 2 7.49 12.13 115.81
C GLU A 2 6.35 12.35 114.77
N THR A 3 6.59 11.89 113.57
CA THR A 3 5.65 12.02 112.47
C THR A 3 4.91 10.69 112.25
N PHE A 4 3.64 10.71 112.24
CA PHE A 4 2.80 9.56 111.90
C PHE A 4 2.34 9.71 110.46
N THR A 5 2.78 8.80 109.61
CA THR A 5 2.34 8.82 108.21
C THR A 5 1.18 7.89 107.98
N ILE A 6 0.13 8.42 107.45
CA ILE A 6 -1.05 7.65 107.00
C ILE A 6 -0.90 7.49 105.50
N ASN A 7 -0.73 6.26 105.05
CA ASN A 7 -0.80 5.91 103.64
C ASN A 7 -2.26 5.70 103.24
N VAL A 8 -2.74 6.47 102.33
CA VAL A 8 -4.09 6.27 101.70
C VAL A 8 -3.81 5.45 100.43
N THR A 9 -4.47 4.31 100.34
CA THR A 9 -4.53 3.50 99.11
C THR A 9 -5.62 4.00 98.22
N ASP A 10 -5.33 4.20 97.01
CA ASP A 10 -6.29 4.54 95.93
C ASP A 10 -7.27 3.36 95.72
N VAL A 11 -8.56 3.63 95.65
CA VAL A 11 -9.60 2.62 95.36
C VAL A 11 -10.19 2.96 94.03
N ASN A 12 -10.51 1.97 93.18
CA ASN A 12 -11.15 2.17 91.92
C ASN A 12 -12.67 2.40 92.14
N GLU A 13 -13.13 3.65 92.00
CA GLU A 13 -14.53 4.01 92.21
C GLU A 13 -15.27 4.39 90.91
N ALA A 14 -14.55 4.78 89.87
CA ALA A 14 -15.07 5.24 88.55
C ALA A 14 -14.73 4.27 87.46
N ALA A 15 -15.62 4.11 86.54
CA ALA A 15 -15.31 3.45 85.27
C ALA A 15 -14.80 4.47 84.25
N PRO A 16 -13.85 4.05 83.40
CA PRO A 16 -13.35 4.90 82.33
C PRO A 16 -14.49 5.32 81.42
N ARG A 17 -14.37 6.50 80.78
CA ARG A 17 -15.33 7.02 79.84
C ARG A 17 -14.66 7.35 78.52
N ILE A 18 -15.19 6.84 77.39
CA ILE A 18 -14.76 7.22 76.03
C ILE A 18 -15.15 8.69 75.81
N THR A 19 -14.12 9.47 75.37
CA THR A 19 -14.27 10.92 75.13
C THR A 19 -14.14 11.28 73.66
N SER A 20 -13.56 10.38 72.83
CA SER A 20 -13.42 10.57 71.41
C SER A 20 -14.79 10.41 70.67
N ASN A 21 -14.83 10.85 69.45
CA ASN A 21 -15.96 10.69 68.50
C ASN A 21 -17.31 11.18 69.15
N GLY A 22 -17.27 12.28 69.89
CA GLY A 22 -18.40 12.86 70.55
C GLY A 22 -18.76 12.26 71.95
N GLY A 23 -18.07 11.24 72.43
CA GLY A 23 -18.18 10.64 73.79
C GLY A 23 -19.51 9.95 74.03
N GLY A 24 -20.32 9.66 73.03
CA GLY A 24 -21.60 8.95 73.16
C GLY A 24 -21.45 7.45 72.92
N ALA A 25 -22.54 6.71 73.21
CA ALA A 25 -22.57 5.25 72.98
C ALA A 25 -22.46 4.84 71.56
N THR A 26 -22.66 5.76 70.61
CA THR A 26 -22.54 5.54 69.16
C THR A 26 -21.71 6.64 68.49
N ALA A 27 -21.03 6.32 67.39
CA ALA A 27 -20.30 7.29 66.58
C ALA A 27 -20.45 6.96 65.09
N LEU A 28 -20.42 7.98 64.24
CA LEU A 28 -20.42 7.88 62.78
C LEU A 28 -19.12 8.49 62.29
N ILE A 29 -18.36 7.73 61.47
CA ILE A 29 -17.07 8.14 60.91
C ILE A 29 -17.09 7.90 59.43
N ASN A 30 -16.66 8.87 58.62
CA ASN A 30 -16.45 8.71 57.20
C ASN A 30 -14.95 8.62 56.93
N ILE A 31 -14.56 7.64 56.12
CA ILE A 31 -13.19 7.54 55.62
C ILE A 31 -13.22 7.33 54.11
N ALA A 32 -12.18 7.76 53.43
CA ALA A 32 -11.97 7.42 52.05
C ALA A 32 -11.58 5.94 51.97
N GLU A 33 -12.01 5.25 50.89
CA GLU A 33 -11.48 3.94 50.57
C GLU A 33 -9.95 3.98 50.39
N ASN A 34 -9.32 2.82 50.29
CA ASN A 34 -7.87 2.67 50.20
C ASN A 34 -7.10 3.20 51.44
N ALA A 35 -7.77 3.71 52.47
CA ALA A 35 -7.20 4.11 53.73
C ALA A 35 -7.48 3.07 54.82
N THR A 36 -6.46 2.76 55.64
CA THR A 36 -6.64 1.82 56.77
C THR A 36 -6.91 2.50 58.11
N ALA A 37 -6.45 3.72 58.32
CA ALA A 37 -6.63 4.44 59.56
C ALA A 37 -8.10 4.95 59.69
N VAL A 38 -8.79 4.60 60.79
CA VAL A 38 -10.17 5.01 61.03
C VAL A 38 -10.22 6.19 61.99
N THR A 39 -9.85 5.98 63.24
CA THR A 39 -9.85 6.99 64.30
C THR A 39 -8.96 6.58 65.44
N ARG A 40 -8.74 7.49 66.37
CA ARG A 40 -8.14 7.19 67.66
C ARG A 40 -9.19 7.28 68.75
N VAL A 41 -9.51 6.14 69.37
CA VAL A 41 -10.38 6.09 70.55
C VAL A 41 -9.57 6.62 71.74
N THR A 42 -10.16 7.64 72.41
CA THR A 42 -9.58 8.22 73.64
C THR A 42 -10.56 8.09 74.73
N ALA A 43 -10.08 7.92 75.95
CA ALA A 43 -10.92 7.86 77.14
C ALA A 43 -10.27 8.63 78.32
N SER A 44 -11.09 9.00 79.29
CA SER A 44 -10.62 9.55 80.59
C SER A 44 -11.16 8.71 81.71
N ASP A 45 -10.41 8.64 82.80
CA ASP A 45 -10.83 8.05 84.07
C ASP A 45 -10.62 9.06 85.13
N ALA A 46 -11.50 9.03 86.13
CA ALA A 46 -11.41 9.92 87.30
C ALA A 46 -10.37 9.42 88.30
N ASP A 47 -10.09 8.11 88.29
CA ASP A 47 -9.08 7.47 89.14
C ASP A 47 -7.69 7.66 88.56
N THR A 48 -6.79 8.16 89.40
CA THR A 48 -5.40 8.42 88.97
C THR A 48 -4.57 7.13 89.04
N ARG A 49 -3.54 6.97 88.11
CA ARG A 49 -2.63 5.85 88.05
C ARG A 49 -3.13 4.60 87.36
N GLN A 50 -4.27 4.62 86.69
CA GLN A 50 -4.76 3.48 85.91
C GLN A 50 -4.24 3.52 84.50
N THR A 51 -4.00 2.36 83.94
CA THR A 51 -3.61 2.22 82.55
C THR A 51 -4.82 1.76 81.76
N LEU A 52 -5.31 2.64 80.90
CA LEU A 52 -6.46 2.33 80.04
C LEU A 52 -6.05 1.41 78.91
N ALA A 53 -6.81 0.33 78.72
CA ALA A 53 -6.61 -0.63 77.65
C ALA A 53 -7.81 -0.66 76.71
N TYR A 54 -7.55 -0.63 75.41
CA TYR A 54 -8.56 -0.61 74.36
C TYR A 54 -8.68 -1.96 73.69
N SER A 55 -9.92 -2.40 73.36
CA SER A 55 -10.18 -3.65 72.68
C SER A 55 -11.40 -3.52 71.76
N ILE A 56 -11.53 -4.46 70.77
CA ILE A 56 -12.73 -4.64 69.98
C ILE A 56 -13.56 -5.74 70.66
N VAL A 57 -14.82 -5.49 70.97
CA VAL A 57 -15.71 -6.40 71.72
C VAL A 57 -16.92 -6.85 70.94
N GLY A 58 -17.17 -6.25 69.75
CA GLY A 58 -18.31 -6.60 68.90
C GLY A 58 -18.43 -5.75 67.62
N GLY A 59 -19.61 -5.81 67.04
CA GLY A 59 -19.91 -5.22 65.73
C GLY A 59 -19.96 -6.28 64.64
N ALA A 60 -20.84 -6.08 63.66
CA ALA A 60 -21.04 -7.05 62.59
C ALA A 60 -19.73 -7.28 61.77
N ASP A 61 -18.87 -6.26 61.74
CA ASP A 61 -17.63 -6.25 60.96
C ASP A 61 -16.37 -6.21 61.84
N ALA A 62 -16.47 -6.58 63.12
CA ALA A 62 -15.38 -6.54 64.07
C ALA A 62 -14.11 -7.17 63.55
N ALA A 63 -14.19 -8.27 62.81
CA ALA A 63 -13.04 -8.99 62.24
C ALA A 63 -12.31 -8.20 61.13
N LYS A 64 -12.90 -7.12 60.60
CA LYS A 64 -12.28 -6.24 59.63
C LYS A 64 -11.39 -5.18 60.23
N PHE A 65 -11.41 -5.03 61.61
CA PHE A 65 -10.73 -4.00 62.34
C PHE A 65 -9.64 -4.55 63.27
N THR A 66 -8.72 -3.72 63.56
CA THR A 66 -7.73 -3.89 64.64
C THR A 66 -7.66 -2.61 65.45
N ILE A 67 -7.40 -2.73 66.78
CA ILE A 67 -7.18 -1.60 67.67
C ILE A 67 -5.89 -1.79 68.41
N ASN A 68 -5.10 -0.73 68.51
CA ASN A 68 -3.93 -0.76 69.38
C ASN A 68 -4.37 -0.60 70.84
N SER A 69 -4.09 -1.62 71.67
CA SER A 69 -4.57 -1.72 73.03
C SER A 69 -4.06 -0.60 73.97
N SER A 70 -2.93 0.01 73.65
CA SER A 70 -2.32 1.06 74.48
C SER A 70 -2.67 2.47 73.97
N THR A 71 -2.80 2.65 72.65
CA THR A 71 -3.00 3.99 72.08
C THR A 71 -4.42 4.28 71.63
N GLY A 72 -5.27 3.24 71.55
CA GLY A 72 -6.63 3.34 71.05
C GLY A 72 -6.73 3.60 69.53
N ALA A 73 -5.66 3.44 68.78
CA ALA A 73 -5.70 3.62 67.33
C ALA A 73 -6.49 2.48 66.69
N LEU A 74 -7.64 2.79 66.10
CA LEU A 74 -8.52 1.88 65.38
C LEU A 74 -8.21 1.97 63.88
N SER A 75 -7.99 0.83 63.25
CA SER A 75 -7.67 0.73 61.84
C SER A 75 -8.36 -0.48 61.22
N PHE A 76 -8.59 -0.44 59.89
CA PHE A 76 -8.90 -1.64 59.14
C PHE A 76 -7.70 -2.59 59.08
N VAL A 77 -7.95 -3.89 59.08
CA VAL A 77 -6.94 -4.94 58.83
C VAL A 77 -6.40 -4.87 57.39
N SER A 78 -7.31 -4.61 56.43
CA SER A 78 -6.99 -4.35 55.02
C SER A 78 -7.79 -3.13 54.57
N ALA A 79 -7.20 -2.32 53.72
CA ALA A 79 -7.85 -1.16 53.16
C ALA A 79 -9.19 -1.58 52.51
N PRO A 80 -10.31 -0.93 52.82
CA PRO A 80 -11.59 -1.20 52.14
C PRO A 80 -11.58 -0.66 50.73
N ASN A 81 -12.31 -1.31 49.82
CA ASN A 81 -12.59 -0.86 48.47
C ASN A 81 -14.08 -0.57 48.38
N TYR A 82 -14.44 0.60 47.87
CA TYR A 82 -15.81 1.07 47.79
C TYR A 82 -16.63 0.29 46.74
N GLU A 83 -16.02 -0.08 45.62
CA GLU A 83 -16.64 -0.80 44.52
C GLU A 83 -16.84 -2.30 44.84
N ALA A 84 -16.10 -2.81 45.81
CA ALA A 84 -16.16 -4.20 46.24
C ALA A 84 -16.29 -4.29 47.78
N PRO A 85 -17.39 -3.82 48.35
CA PRO A 85 -17.57 -3.78 49.79
C PRO A 85 -17.54 -5.17 50.43
N THR A 86 -16.86 -5.31 51.54
CA THR A 86 -16.73 -6.57 52.30
C THR A 86 -17.33 -6.50 53.68
N ASP A 87 -18.11 -5.45 53.97
CA ASP A 87 -18.94 -5.31 55.16
C ASP A 87 -20.08 -6.33 55.15
N SER A 88 -20.64 -6.61 56.32
CA SER A 88 -21.69 -7.60 56.47
C SER A 88 -23.00 -7.23 55.73
N GLY A 89 -23.21 -5.94 55.49
CA GLY A 89 -24.39 -5.41 54.78
C GLY A 89 -24.17 -5.22 53.26
N GLY A 90 -22.93 -5.23 52.79
CA GLY A 90 -22.56 -4.92 51.41
C GLY A 90 -22.93 -3.49 50.98
N ASN A 91 -22.94 -2.54 51.94
CA ASN A 91 -23.39 -1.17 51.73
C ASN A 91 -22.32 -0.11 52.08
N ASN A 92 -21.07 -0.53 52.20
CA ASN A 92 -19.93 0.31 52.58
C ASN A 92 -20.04 0.94 53.99
N VAL A 93 -20.86 0.34 54.90
CA VAL A 93 -20.95 0.72 56.30
C VAL A 93 -20.46 -0.43 57.17
N TYR A 94 -19.34 -0.24 57.82
CA TYR A 94 -18.66 -1.24 58.65
C TYR A 94 -18.89 -0.96 60.10
N ASP A 95 -19.51 -1.89 60.84
CA ASP A 95 -19.92 -1.73 62.24
C ASP A 95 -18.92 -2.44 63.18
N VAL A 96 -18.37 -1.68 64.14
CA VAL A 96 -17.43 -2.19 65.14
C VAL A 96 -17.80 -1.62 66.52
N THR A 97 -17.72 -2.43 67.58
CA THR A 97 -17.86 -1.97 68.96
C THR A 97 -16.50 -2.03 69.66
N VAL A 98 -16.05 -0.87 70.07
CA VAL A 98 -14.83 -0.73 70.86
C VAL A 98 -15.12 -0.60 72.33
N GLN A 99 -14.17 -1.05 73.16
CA GLN A 99 -14.29 -0.94 74.63
C GLN A 99 -12.97 -0.41 75.17
N VAL A 100 -13.06 0.43 76.19
CA VAL A 100 -11.96 0.79 77.08
C VAL A 100 -12.18 0.11 78.45
N SER A 101 -11.04 -0.37 79.02
CA SER A 101 -11.04 -0.95 80.40
C SER A 101 -9.92 -0.30 81.17
N ASP A 102 -10.15 -0.11 82.51
CA ASP A 102 -9.21 0.35 83.49
C ASP A 102 -8.34 -0.80 84.06
N GLY A 103 -8.66 -2.06 83.79
CA GLY A 103 -7.97 -3.25 84.29
C GLY A 103 -8.46 -3.66 85.71
N SER A 104 -9.42 -2.92 86.31
CA SER A 104 -9.94 -3.15 87.68
C SER A 104 -11.45 -3.46 87.67
N GLY A 105 -12.04 -3.64 86.52
CA GLY A 105 -13.43 -4.01 86.31
C GLY A 105 -14.32 -2.94 85.74
N GLY A 106 -13.90 -1.68 85.68
CA GLY A 106 -14.55 -0.61 84.99
C GLY A 106 -14.39 -0.70 83.47
N VAL A 107 -15.43 -0.52 82.69
CA VAL A 107 -15.45 -0.53 81.25
C VAL A 107 -16.44 0.52 80.68
N ASP A 108 -16.14 1.03 79.51
CA ASP A 108 -17.04 1.77 78.65
C ASP A 108 -16.94 1.33 77.23
N SER A 109 -18.01 1.40 76.46
CA SER A 109 -18.06 0.91 75.09
C SER A 109 -18.72 1.90 74.14
N GLN A 110 -18.21 1.98 72.89
CA GLN A 110 -18.82 2.80 71.86
C GLN A 110 -18.98 1.93 70.55
N ALA A 111 -20.19 1.95 70.00
CA ALA A 111 -20.46 1.39 68.70
C ALA A 111 -20.10 2.44 67.64
N ILE A 112 -19.29 2.06 66.74
CA ILE A 112 -18.77 2.93 65.67
C ILE A 112 -19.21 2.35 64.32
N SER A 113 -19.97 3.13 63.54
CA SER A 113 -20.30 2.83 62.14
C SER A 113 -19.35 3.64 61.25
N VAL A 114 -18.53 2.95 60.51
CA VAL A 114 -17.54 3.53 59.59
C VAL A 114 -18.08 3.45 58.17
N THR A 115 -18.43 4.60 57.58
CA THR A 115 -18.83 4.69 56.17
C THR A 115 -17.62 4.92 55.30
N VAL A 116 -17.38 3.99 54.35
CA VAL A 116 -16.37 4.14 53.31
C VAL A 116 -16.95 4.97 52.19
N THR A 117 -16.20 5.96 51.71
CA THR A 117 -16.59 6.84 50.61
C THR A 117 -15.70 6.60 49.42
N ALA A 118 -16.27 6.64 48.20
CA ALA A 118 -15.54 6.50 46.94
C ALA A 118 -14.45 7.58 46.80
N VAL A 119 -13.36 7.20 46.19
CA VAL A 119 -12.27 8.06 45.70
C VAL A 119 -12.11 7.77 44.23
N ASN A 120 -12.09 8.78 43.37
CA ASN A 120 -11.89 8.59 41.94
C ASN A 120 -10.60 7.81 41.68
N GLU A 121 -10.74 6.68 41.02
CA GLU A 121 -9.66 5.81 40.60
C GLU A 121 -9.44 6.00 39.07
N ARG A 122 -8.28 5.61 38.56
CA ARG A 122 -8.00 5.75 37.14
C ARG A 122 -8.58 4.58 36.34
N PRO A 123 -8.87 4.79 35.08
CA PRO A 123 -9.16 3.67 34.16
C PRO A 123 -8.02 2.64 34.14
N THR A 124 -8.35 1.37 33.98
CA THR A 124 -7.42 0.25 34.19
C THR A 124 -7.12 -0.52 32.90
N ASP A 125 -7.97 -0.36 31.87
CA ASP A 125 -7.87 -1.15 30.63
C ASP A 125 -8.58 -0.44 29.48
N LEU A 126 -8.12 -0.73 28.23
CA LEU A 126 -8.76 -0.34 26.99
C LEU A 126 -8.94 -1.58 26.09
N SER A 127 -10.03 -1.65 25.39
CA SER A 127 -10.30 -2.66 24.38
C SER A 127 -10.67 -2.00 23.06
N LEU A 128 -10.28 -2.60 21.93
CA LEU A 128 -10.63 -2.16 20.59
C LEU A 128 -11.42 -3.26 19.89
N SER A 129 -12.63 -2.96 19.42
CA SER A 129 -13.56 -3.95 18.86
C SER A 129 -13.11 -4.57 17.54
N ALA A 130 -12.31 -3.83 16.74
CA ALA A 130 -11.68 -4.31 15.50
C ALA A 130 -10.43 -3.47 15.22
N ASN A 131 -9.43 -4.08 14.58
CA ASN A 131 -8.14 -3.44 14.31
C ASN A 131 -7.65 -3.63 12.88
N THR A 132 -8.56 -3.82 11.93
CA THR A 132 -8.24 -3.96 10.50
C THR A 132 -8.98 -2.92 9.68
N VAL A 133 -8.34 -2.41 8.65
CA VAL A 133 -8.93 -1.48 7.68
C VAL A 133 -8.25 -1.67 6.33
N ALA A 134 -9.00 -1.50 5.23
CA ALA A 134 -8.42 -1.50 3.90
C ALA A 134 -7.51 -0.28 3.74
N GLU A 135 -6.41 -0.43 3.02
CA GLU A 135 -5.70 0.74 2.54
C GLU A 135 -6.61 1.61 1.67
N HIS A 136 -6.23 2.88 1.49
CA HIS A 136 -7.03 3.86 0.75
C HIS A 136 -8.49 4.01 1.22
N ALA A 137 -8.88 3.36 2.35
CA ALA A 137 -10.21 3.52 2.93
C ALA A 137 -10.53 5.00 3.15
N ALA A 138 -11.72 5.42 2.78
CA ALA A 138 -12.13 6.84 2.80
C ALA A 138 -11.99 7.46 4.20
N ASN A 139 -11.67 8.75 4.26
CA ASN A 139 -11.65 9.50 5.51
C ASN A 139 -13.00 9.36 6.22
N GLY A 140 -12.97 9.09 7.54
CA GLY A 140 -14.15 8.83 8.35
C GLY A 140 -14.55 7.34 8.42
N THR A 141 -13.93 6.44 7.62
CA THR A 141 -14.17 5.00 7.77
C THR A 141 -13.83 4.56 9.19
N VAL A 142 -14.76 3.88 9.85
CA VAL A 142 -14.57 3.36 11.21
C VAL A 142 -13.69 2.11 11.14
N VAL A 143 -12.61 2.10 11.90
CA VAL A 143 -11.75 0.94 12.11
C VAL A 143 -12.34 0.04 13.19
N GLY A 144 -12.70 0.64 14.33
CA GLY A 144 -13.28 -0.03 15.48
C GLY A 144 -13.69 0.99 16.54
N THR A 145 -14.27 0.50 17.64
CA THR A 145 -14.63 1.34 18.79
C THR A 145 -13.78 0.95 19.99
N VAL A 146 -13.16 1.93 20.60
CA VAL A 146 -12.41 1.78 21.86
C VAL A 146 -13.37 1.88 23.03
N THR A 147 -13.23 0.97 23.99
CA THR A 147 -13.98 0.96 25.24
C THR A 147 -12.99 0.89 26.41
N GLY A 148 -13.12 1.78 27.37
CA GLY A 148 -12.30 1.80 28.57
C GLY A 148 -13.00 1.17 29.76
N SER A 149 -12.26 0.45 30.60
CA SER A 149 -12.67 -0.07 31.89
C SER A 149 -12.23 0.86 33.01
N ASP A 150 -13.08 1.06 33.99
CA ASP A 150 -12.86 1.90 35.15
C ASP A 150 -13.45 1.24 36.40
N PRO A 151 -12.75 1.23 37.56
CA PRO A 151 -13.30 0.74 38.81
C PRO A 151 -14.56 1.51 39.24
N ASP A 152 -14.57 2.84 39.09
CA ASP A 152 -15.70 3.70 39.48
C ASP A 152 -16.92 3.43 38.60
N ALA A 153 -17.94 2.79 39.18
CA ALA A 153 -19.12 2.39 38.44
C ALA A 153 -19.93 3.60 37.91
N GLY A 154 -20.11 3.65 36.58
CA GLY A 154 -20.87 4.72 35.94
C GLY A 154 -20.06 5.98 35.64
N ASP A 155 -18.76 5.96 35.81
CA ASP A 155 -17.94 7.11 35.42
C ASP A 155 -17.93 7.35 33.91
N THR A 156 -17.92 8.62 33.54
CA THR A 156 -17.92 9.07 32.16
C THR A 156 -16.50 9.18 31.65
N LYS A 157 -16.24 8.53 30.49
CA LYS A 157 -14.93 8.47 29.89
C LYS A 157 -14.85 9.33 28.65
N SER A 158 -13.67 9.90 28.39
CA SER A 158 -13.37 10.57 27.14
C SER A 158 -12.08 10.01 26.54
N TYR A 159 -12.01 9.99 25.20
CA TYR A 159 -10.93 9.36 24.43
C TYR A 159 -10.14 10.38 23.62
N SER A 160 -8.83 10.16 23.50
CA SER A 160 -7.94 10.92 22.63
C SER A 160 -6.82 10.03 22.10
N LEU A 161 -6.18 10.44 21.00
CA LEU A 161 -4.96 9.78 20.53
C LEU A 161 -3.74 10.58 21.00
N THR A 162 -2.83 9.91 21.68
CA THR A 162 -1.49 10.43 21.98
C THR A 162 -0.50 10.09 20.86
N ASN A 163 -0.79 9.04 20.10
CA ASN A 163 -0.11 8.71 18.83
C ASN A 163 -1.18 8.45 17.76
N THR A 164 -1.20 9.29 16.72
CA THR A 164 -2.12 9.22 15.58
C THR A 164 -1.60 8.39 14.42
N ALA A 165 -0.49 7.68 14.60
CA ALA A 165 0.27 7.05 13.52
C ALA A 165 0.63 8.05 12.38
N GLY A 166 1.13 9.23 12.76
CA GLY A 166 1.50 10.27 11.79
C GLY A 166 0.31 10.92 11.09
N GLY A 167 -0.83 11.01 11.75
CA GLY A 167 -2.05 11.65 11.21
C GLY A 167 -2.95 10.71 10.39
N ARG A 168 -2.70 9.40 10.42
CA ARG A 168 -3.51 8.39 9.70
C ARG A 168 -4.87 8.18 10.32
N PHE A 169 -4.97 8.28 11.67
CA PHE A 169 -6.17 7.96 12.41
C PHE A 169 -6.62 9.12 13.31
N ALA A 170 -7.91 9.14 13.59
CA ALA A 170 -8.55 10.03 14.55
C ALA A 170 -9.52 9.22 15.44
N ILE A 171 -9.85 9.73 16.63
CA ILE A 171 -10.80 9.11 17.53
C ILE A 171 -11.90 10.08 17.91
N ASN A 172 -13.14 9.60 17.98
CA ASN A 172 -14.23 10.38 18.52
C ASN A 172 -14.12 10.41 20.04
N ARG A 173 -14.01 11.61 20.61
CA ARG A 173 -13.78 11.82 22.02
C ARG A 173 -14.82 11.19 22.94
N THR A 174 -16.08 11.12 22.50
CA THR A 174 -17.19 10.66 23.33
C THR A 174 -17.54 9.20 23.11
N THR A 175 -17.51 8.78 21.84
CA THR A 175 -17.94 7.42 21.47
C THR A 175 -16.80 6.41 21.43
N GLY A 176 -15.53 6.87 21.42
CA GLY A 176 -14.37 6.01 21.25
C GLY A 176 -14.20 5.46 19.83
N ALA A 177 -15.01 5.91 18.85
CA ALA A 177 -14.88 5.44 17.46
C ALA A 177 -13.53 5.88 16.87
N LEU A 178 -12.68 4.91 16.57
CA LEU A 178 -11.41 5.09 15.86
C LEU A 178 -11.68 5.10 14.35
N THR A 179 -11.26 6.15 13.65
CA THR A 179 -11.57 6.37 12.23
C THR A 179 -10.31 6.70 11.43
N VAL A 180 -10.37 6.47 10.11
CA VAL A 180 -9.39 6.96 9.15
C VAL A 180 -9.46 8.48 9.10
N ALA A 181 -8.34 9.15 9.34
CA ALA A 181 -8.21 10.62 9.24
C ALA A 181 -7.65 11.05 7.88
N ASN A 182 -6.71 10.27 7.32
CA ASN A 182 -6.11 10.56 6.03
C ASN A 182 -5.88 9.27 5.23
N SER A 183 -6.73 9.02 4.24
CA SER A 183 -6.70 7.84 3.38
C SER A 183 -5.42 7.74 2.53
N THR A 184 -4.83 8.88 2.14
CA THR A 184 -3.61 8.88 1.29
C THR A 184 -2.35 8.39 2.02
N LEU A 185 -2.42 8.27 3.35
CA LEU A 185 -1.34 7.75 4.18
C LEU A 185 -1.48 6.26 4.49
N LEU A 186 -2.60 5.63 4.10
CA LEU A 186 -2.84 4.20 4.23
C LEU A 186 -2.45 3.55 2.90
N ASN A 187 -1.25 2.96 2.87
CA ASN A 187 -0.70 2.25 1.72
C ASN A 187 -0.06 0.97 2.24
N TYR A 188 -0.57 -0.17 1.80
CA TYR A 188 -0.19 -1.49 2.27
C TYR A 188 1.23 -1.87 1.85
N GLU A 189 1.65 -1.48 0.65
CA GLU A 189 2.99 -1.74 0.11
C GLU A 189 4.07 -0.97 0.87
N ALA A 190 3.70 0.19 1.43
CA ALA A 190 4.61 0.97 2.27
C ALA A 190 4.68 0.43 3.70
N ALA A 191 3.55 0.00 4.28
CA ALA A 191 3.48 -0.59 5.61
C ALA A 191 2.17 -1.34 5.84
N THR A 192 2.25 -2.60 6.24
CA THR A 192 1.09 -3.47 6.48
C THR A 192 0.37 -3.20 7.80
N SER A 193 0.93 -2.38 8.68
CA SER A 193 0.33 -2.04 9.97
C SER A 193 0.86 -0.73 10.54
N HIS A 194 0.09 -0.13 11.43
CA HIS A 194 0.42 1.11 12.13
C HIS A 194 0.04 1.03 13.61
N ALA A 195 0.87 1.58 14.49
CA ALA A 195 0.59 1.68 15.92
C ALA A 195 -0.13 3.00 16.24
N VAL A 196 -1.24 2.92 16.96
CA VAL A 196 -1.94 4.05 17.55
C VAL A 196 -1.93 3.93 19.06
N THR A 197 -1.72 5.02 19.79
CA THR A 197 -1.84 5.02 21.26
C THR A 197 -3.07 5.83 21.64
N VAL A 198 -3.99 5.15 22.31
CA VAL A 198 -5.24 5.75 22.81
C VAL A 198 -5.07 6.08 24.27
N ARG A 199 -5.50 7.27 24.64
CA ARG A 199 -5.68 7.69 26.03
C ARG A 199 -7.15 7.73 26.35
N VAL A 200 -7.57 7.04 27.41
CA VAL A 200 -8.84 7.27 28.09
C VAL A 200 -8.60 8.22 29.27
N THR A 201 -9.55 9.11 29.50
CA THR A 201 -9.57 10.03 30.64
C THR A 201 -10.94 9.91 31.32
N ASP A 202 -10.93 9.65 32.60
CA ASP A 202 -12.13 9.60 33.44
C ASP A 202 -12.70 11.00 33.71
N ARG A 203 -13.80 11.07 34.46
CA ARG A 203 -14.40 12.34 34.86
C ARG A 203 -13.52 13.12 35.85
N GLY A 204 -12.73 12.44 36.67
CA GLY A 204 -11.81 13.05 37.64
C GLY A 204 -10.53 13.59 37.02
N GLY A 205 -10.24 13.24 35.74
CA GLY A 205 -9.05 13.67 35.01
C GLY A 205 -7.88 12.70 35.10
N LEU A 206 -8.05 11.51 35.69
CA LEU A 206 -7.05 10.47 35.68
C LEU A 206 -7.05 9.75 34.33
N THR A 207 -5.89 9.20 33.93
CA THR A 207 -5.73 8.66 32.58
C THR A 207 -5.11 7.27 32.57
N TYR A 208 -5.43 6.54 31.50
CA TYR A 208 -4.76 5.29 31.11
C TYR A 208 -4.48 5.29 29.61
N ASP A 209 -3.30 4.84 29.22
CA ASP A 209 -2.84 4.79 27.82
C ASP A 209 -2.63 3.35 27.40
N GLU A 210 -3.08 3.01 26.20
CA GLU A 210 -2.81 1.72 25.58
C GLU A 210 -2.53 1.86 24.08
N THR A 211 -1.64 0.99 23.56
CA THR A 211 -1.25 0.99 22.17
C THR A 211 -1.84 -0.18 21.42
N PHE A 212 -2.56 0.12 20.34
CA PHE A 212 -3.15 -0.86 19.43
C PHE A 212 -2.40 -0.87 18.09
N THR A 213 -2.23 -2.06 17.54
CA THR A 213 -1.75 -2.23 16.17
C THR A 213 -2.95 -2.30 15.24
N ILE A 214 -3.01 -1.38 14.28
CA ILE A 214 -4.02 -1.38 13.21
C ILE A 214 -3.38 -1.99 11.98
N ASN A 215 -3.94 -3.09 11.49
CA ASN A 215 -3.48 -3.80 10.30
C ASN A 215 -4.18 -3.25 9.06
N LEU A 216 -3.43 -3.06 7.98
CA LEU A 216 -4.00 -2.77 6.68
C LEU A 216 -4.31 -4.08 5.95
N THR A 217 -5.37 -4.06 5.14
CA THR A 217 -5.62 -5.10 4.15
C THR A 217 -5.37 -4.52 2.77
N ASN A 218 -4.70 -5.31 1.93
CA ASN A 218 -4.38 -4.95 0.56
C ASN A 218 -5.65 -4.73 -0.27
N VAL A 219 -5.60 -3.74 -1.15
CA VAL A 219 -6.60 -3.47 -2.19
C VAL A 219 -5.84 -3.42 -3.50
N ASN A 220 -6.21 -4.25 -4.45
CA ASN A 220 -5.52 -4.29 -5.73
C ASN A 220 -5.59 -2.95 -6.46
N GLU A 221 -4.44 -2.43 -6.84
CA GLU A 221 -4.28 -1.27 -7.70
C GLU A 221 -4.16 -1.68 -9.17
N ALA A 222 -4.28 -0.69 -10.05
CA ALA A 222 -4.12 -0.92 -11.48
C ALA A 222 -2.63 -0.91 -11.87
N PRO A 223 -2.22 -1.79 -12.80
CA PRO A 223 -0.86 -1.82 -13.31
C PRO A 223 -0.51 -0.56 -14.11
N SER A 224 0.79 -0.36 -14.32
CA SER A 224 1.33 0.64 -15.23
C SER A 224 2.06 -0.02 -16.38
N GLY A 225 1.72 0.36 -17.61
CA GLY A 225 2.50 0.05 -18.79
C GLY A 225 3.63 1.06 -19.02
N THR A 226 4.47 0.82 -20.01
CA THR A 226 5.49 1.79 -20.47
C THR A 226 5.49 1.88 -21.99
N ASN A 227 5.71 3.10 -22.50
CA ASN A 227 5.94 3.29 -23.93
C ASN A 227 7.18 2.52 -24.37
N ALA A 228 7.09 1.84 -25.51
CA ALA A 228 8.17 1.03 -26.04
C ALA A 228 8.43 1.32 -27.53
N THR A 229 9.60 0.94 -28.01
CA THR A 229 9.97 1.03 -29.42
C THR A 229 10.60 -0.29 -29.85
N VAL A 230 10.11 -0.83 -30.95
CA VAL A 230 10.76 -1.96 -31.64
C VAL A 230 11.31 -1.48 -32.97
N THR A 231 12.45 -2.03 -33.37
CA THR A 231 13.02 -1.80 -34.70
C THR A 231 13.07 -3.12 -35.44
N ILE A 232 12.45 -3.16 -36.60
CA ILE A 232 12.34 -4.33 -37.47
C ILE A 232 12.89 -3.99 -38.87
N THR A 233 13.03 -4.99 -39.72
CA THR A 233 13.32 -4.79 -41.15
C THR A 233 12.02 -4.81 -41.93
N GLU A 234 11.97 -4.07 -43.05
CA GLU A 234 10.86 -4.19 -43.99
C GLU A 234 10.78 -5.61 -44.58
N ASP A 235 9.63 -5.93 -45.17
CA ASP A 235 9.32 -7.22 -45.82
C ASP A 235 9.38 -8.44 -44.89
N THR A 236 9.64 -8.22 -43.58
CA THR A 236 9.75 -9.28 -42.60
C THR A 236 8.69 -9.10 -41.51
N ALA A 237 7.90 -10.15 -41.28
CA ALA A 237 6.97 -10.18 -40.15
C ALA A 237 7.70 -10.28 -38.82
N HIS A 238 7.25 -9.56 -37.80
CA HIS A 238 7.86 -9.50 -36.49
C HIS A 238 6.88 -9.97 -35.40
N VAL A 239 7.34 -10.90 -34.56
CA VAL A 239 6.57 -11.40 -33.41
C VAL A 239 6.71 -10.42 -32.26
N LEU A 240 5.57 -9.91 -31.75
CA LEU A 240 5.50 -9.13 -30.54
C LEU A 240 5.36 -10.06 -29.33
N THR A 241 6.18 -9.83 -28.31
CA THR A 241 6.23 -10.61 -27.08
C THR A 241 5.81 -9.75 -25.88
N ALA A 242 5.60 -10.35 -24.70
CA ALA A 242 5.30 -9.63 -23.47
C ALA A 242 6.31 -8.52 -23.15
N ALA A 243 7.59 -8.73 -23.51
CA ALA A 243 8.66 -7.74 -23.27
C ALA A 243 8.49 -6.43 -24.07
N ASN A 244 7.66 -6.44 -25.13
CA ASN A 244 7.41 -5.24 -25.96
C ASN A 244 6.39 -4.28 -25.31
N PHE A 245 5.70 -4.70 -24.24
CA PHE A 245 4.58 -3.94 -23.70
C PHE A 245 4.90 -3.27 -22.35
N GLY A 246 5.98 -3.65 -21.68
CA GLY A 246 6.32 -3.15 -20.34
C GLY A 246 5.17 -3.37 -19.34
N PHE A 247 5.50 -3.81 -18.13
CA PHE A 247 4.52 -4.01 -17.08
C PHE A 247 5.19 -3.74 -15.74
N SER A 248 4.52 -2.99 -14.89
CA SER A 248 4.85 -2.87 -13.48
C SER A 248 3.58 -2.73 -12.67
N ASP A 249 3.61 -3.32 -11.48
CA ASP A 249 2.52 -3.25 -10.52
C ASP A 249 3.09 -2.96 -9.14
N VAL A 250 2.33 -2.25 -8.30
CA VAL A 250 2.71 -2.00 -6.92
C VAL A 250 2.37 -3.18 -6.04
N ASP A 251 1.35 -3.96 -6.41
CA ASP A 251 0.94 -5.16 -5.71
C ASP A 251 1.96 -6.28 -5.87
N ALA A 252 2.51 -6.72 -4.75
CA ALA A 252 3.52 -7.77 -4.74
C ALA A 252 2.93 -9.12 -5.21
N GLY A 253 3.46 -9.62 -6.34
CA GLY A 253 3.04 -10.89 -6.92
C GLY A 253 2.09 -10.75 -8.11
N ASP A 254 1.61 -9.55 -8.42
CA ASP A 254 0.87 -9.33 -9.64
C ASP A 254 1.77 -9.38 -10.87
N ALA A 255 1.22 -9.91 -11.94
CA ALA A 255 1.91 -10.17 -13.18
C ALA A 255 1.04 -9.79 -14.39
N LEU A 256 1.70 -9.50 -15.51
CA LEU A 256 1.00 -9.28 -16.77
C LEU A 256 0.13 -10.50 -17.11
N SER A 257 -1.17 -10.30 -17.22
CA SER A 257 -2.12 -11.35 -17.65
C SER A 257 -2.55 -11.19 -19.11
N ALA A 258 -2.63 -9.96 -19.58
CA ALA A 258 -2.99 -9.65 -20.97
C ALA A 258 -2.58 -8.23 -21.38
N VAL A 259 -2.65 -7.98 -22.67
CA VAL A 259 -2.54 -6.66 -23.28
C VAL A 259 -3.82 -6.40 -24.10
N ARG A 260 -4.44 -5.26 -23.90
CA ARG A 260 -5.53 -4.80 -24.77
C ARG A 260 -4.96 -3.87 -25.83
N ILE A 261 -5.29 -4.10 -27.10
CA ILE A 261 -4.91 -3.21 -28.19
C ILE A 261 -5.97 -2.09 -28.30
N ASP A 262 -5.64 -0.92 -27.80
CA ASP A 262 -6.59 0.20 -27.74
C ASP A 262 -6.78 0.88 -29.10
N THR A 263 -5.68 1.01 -29.90
CA THR A 263 -5.76 1.47 -31.29
C THR A 263 -4.95 0.56 -32.21
N LEU A 264 -5.42 0.39 -33.43
CA LEU A 264 -4.71 -0.36 -34.45
C LEU A 264 -3.47 0.41 -34.93
N PRO A 265 -2.45 -0.29 -35.51
CA PRO A 265 -1.27 0.35 -36.04
C PRO A 265 -1.63 1.35 -37.14
N THR A 266 -0.93 2.48 -37.17
CA THR A 266 -1.10 3.55 -38.15
C THR A 266 -0.69 3.15 -39.58
N ALA A 267 0.14 2.13 -39.71
CA ALA A 267 0.60 1.52 -40.97
C ALA A 267 0.98 0.06 -40.71
N GLY A 268 1.04 -0.76 -41.77
CA GLY A 268 1.23 -2.21 -41.65
C GLY A 268 0.01 -2.92 -41.09
N THR A 269 0.15 -4.18 -40.71
CA THR A 269 -0.92 -5.02 -40.17
C THR A 269 -0.52 -5.71 -38.89
N LEU A 270 -1.47 -5.83 -37.95
CA LEU A 270 -1.31 -6.58 -36.70
C LEU A 270 -2.27 -7.76 -36.73
N THR A 271 -1.77 -8.98 -36.56
CA THR A 271 -2.57 -10.20 -36.57
C THR A 271 -2.34 -11.02 -35.31
N LEU A 272 -3.41 -11.71 -34.86
CA LEU A 272 -3.35 -12.73 -33.83
C LEU A 272 -3.67 -14.08 -34.47
N SER A 273 -2.75 -15.04 -34.43
CA SER A 273 -2.90 -16.35 -35.10
C SER A 273 -3.32 -16.21 -36.59
N GLY A 274 -2.77 -15.23 -37.29
CA GLY A 274 -3.10 -14.94 -38.70
C GLY A 274 -4.39 -14.18 -38.95
N THR A 275 -5.21 -13.91 -37.94
CA THR A 275 -6.44 -13.11 -38.06
C THR A 275 -6.15 -11.65 -37.66
N ALA A 276 -6.66 -10.69 -38.43
CA ALA A 276 -6.47 -9.27 -38.11
C ALA A 276 -7.02 -8.92 -36.74
N VAL A 277 -6.21 -8.21 -35.95
CA VAL A 277 -6.59 -7.70 -34.63
C VAL A 277 -7.59 -6.56 -34.79
N THR A 278 -8.54 -6.44 -33.86
CA THR A 278 -9.49 -5.33 -33.78
C THR A 278 -9.17 -4.42 -32.60
N ALA A 279 -9.55 -3.15 -32.68
CA ALA A 279 -9.44 -2.24 -31.56
C ALA A 279 -10.25 -2.74 -30.36
N GLY A 280 -9.69 -2.67 -29.16
CA GLY A 280 -10.27 -3.23 -27.94
C GLY A 280 -10.01 -4.73 -27.74
N GLN A 281 -9.34 -5.41 -28.68
CA GLN A 281 -9.04 -6.84 -28.56
C GLN A 281 -8.03 -7.10 -27.45
N VAL A 282 -8.33 -8.13 -26.64
CA VAL A 282 -7.46 -8.59 -25.56
C VAL A 282 -6.56 -9.72 -26.08
N ILE A 283 -5.26 -9.57 -25.89
CA ILE A 283 -4.22 -10.53 -26.22
C ILE A 283 -3.69 -11.09 -24.90
N THR A 284 -3.86 -12.38 -24.69
CA THR A 284 -3.41 -13.02 -23.44
C THR A 284 -1.90 -13.25 -23.41
N THR A 285 -1.33 -13.39 -22.22
CA THR A 285 0.09 -13.79 -22.09
C THR A 285 0.36 -15.16 -22.71
N ALA A 286 -0.62 -16.05 -22.76
CA ALA A 286 -0.52 -17.33 -23.46
C ALA A 286 -0.36 -17.12 -24.98
N ASP A 287 -1.12 -16.20 -25.59
CA ASP A 287 -1.00 -15.85 -27.00
C ASP A 287 0.38 -15.26 -27.33
N LEU A 288 0.87 -14.36 -26.45
CA LEU A 288 2.21 -13.75 -26.59
C LEU A 288 3.30 -14.81 -26.44
N ALA A 289 3.20 -15.72 -25.48
CA ALA A 289 4.15 -16.81 -25.28
C ALA A 289 4.14 -17.82 -26.43
N ALA A 290 2.98 -18.02 -27.07
CA ALA A 290 2.82 -18.86 -28.25
C ALA A 290 3.27 -18.15 -29.56
N SER A 291 3.81 -16.91 -29.48
CA SER A 291 4.26 -16.13 -30.64
C SER A 291 3.15 -15.84 -31.66
N GLN A 292 1.93 -15.69 -31.22
CA GLN A 292 0.76 -15.56 -32.07
C GLN A 292 0.48 -14.11 -32.50
N LEU A 293 1.00 -13.11 -31.77
CA LEU A 293 0.82 -11.70 -32.12
C LEU A 293 1.95 -11.26 -33.05
N VAL A 294 1.59 -10.94 -34.29
CA VAL A 294 2.55 -10.65 -35.35
C VAL A 294 2.22 -9.31 -35.98
N PHE A 295 3.24 -8.45 -36.09
CA PHE A 295 3.20 -7.22 -36.87
C PHE A 295 3.92 -7.44 -38.22
N THR A 296 3.29 -7.01 -39.31
CA THR A 296 3.86 -7.07 -40.66
C THR A 296 3.82 -5.67 -41.28
N PRO A 297 4.96 -5.07 -41.66
CA PRO A 297 4.97 -3.82 -42.41
C PRO A 297 4.36 -4.02 -43.82
N ALA A 298 3.93 -2.95 -44.45
CA ALA A 298 3.58 -3.02 -45.88
C ALA A 298 4.86 -3.31 -46.68
N ALA A 299 4.70 -4.00 -47.81
CA ALA A 299 5.84 -4.33 -48.68
C ALA A 299 6.63 -3.09 -49.07
N ASN A 300 7.95 -3.19 -48.99
CA ASN A 300 8.92 -2.14 -49.31
C ASN A 300 8.70 -0.82 -48.57
N ALA A 301 8.13 -0.88 -47.38
CA ALA A 301 7.78 0.32 -46.61
C ALA A 301 8.64 0.41 -45.34
N ASN A 302 9.41 1.46 -45.21
CA ASN A 302 10.33 1.70 -44.12
C ASN A 302 10.17 3.12 -43.54
N GLY A 303 10.81 3.36 -42.40
CA GLY A 303 10.86 4.67 -41.79
C GLY A 303 10.89 4.62 -40.24
N THR A 304 11.40 5.69 -39.67
CA THR A 304 11.36 5.91 -38.21
C THR A 304 9.94 6.30 -37.78
N GLY A 305 9.43 5.66 -36.72
CA GLY A 305 8.06 5.85 -36.27
C GLY A 305 7.01 5.41 -37.31
N TYR A 306 7.32 4.42 -38.11
CA TYR A 306 6.52 3.88 -39.19
C TYR A 306 5.11 3.53 -38.75
N ALA A 307 4.97 2.85 -37.62
CA ALA A 307 3.68 2.53 -37.03
C ALA A 307 3.63 2.83 -35.54
N ARG A 308 2.41 3.09 -35.04
CA ARG A 308 2.14 3.28 -33.62
C ARG A 308 0.89 2.51 -33.25
N VAL A 309 0.96 1.81 -32.11
CA VAL A 309 -0.13 1.02 -31.53
C VAL A 309 -0.33 1.50 -30.11
N ALA A 310 -1.52 1.95 -29.72
CA ALA A 310 -1.85 2.20 -28.34
C ALA A 310 -2.30 0.91 -27.69
N PHE A 311 -1.87 0.67 -26.44
CA PHE A 311 -2.18 -0.52 -25.67
C PHE A 311 -2.33 -0.22 -24.19
N SER A 312 -3.09 -1.05 -23.48
CA SER A 312 -3.16 -1.08 -22.01
C SER A 312 -2.80 -2.47 -21.52
N VAL A 313 -1.90 -2.55 -20.55
CA VAL A 313 -1.55 -3.80 -19.86
C VAL A 313 -2.62 -4.14 -18.82
N ARG A 314 -2.79 -5.43 -18.52
CA ARG A 314 -3.73 -5.94 -17.54
C ARG A 314 -3.00 -6.82 -16.52
N ASP A 315 -3.31 -6.62 -15.23
CA ASP A 315 -2.79 -7.43 -14.12
C ASP A 315 -3.47 -8.81 -14.03
N SER A 316 -3.04 -9.62 -13.06
CA SER A 316 -3.58 -10.95 -12.78
C SER A 316 -4.98 -10.90 -12.16
N THR A 317 -5.40 -9.77 -11.58
CA THR A 317 -6.72 -9.57 -10.98
C THR A 317 -7.73 -8.95 -11.95
N SER A 318 -7.30 -8.61 -13.16
CA SER A 318 -8.11 -8.11 -14.29
C SER A 318 -8.31 -6.59 -14.34
N LEU A 319 -7.54 -5.80 -13.60
CA LEU A 319 -7.48 -4.35 -13.80
C LEU A 319 -6.56 -4.01 -14.97
N TYR A 320 -6.90 -2.94 -15.67
CA TYR A 320 -6.11 -2.39 -16.78
C TYR A 320 -5.41 -1.10 -16.35
N ASP A 321 -4.21 -0.88 -16.92
CA ASP A 321 -3.59 0.45 -16.91
C ASP A 321 -4.62 1.49 -17.38
N PRO A 322 -4.94 2.49 -16.54
CA PRO A 322 -5.91 3.53 -16.90
C PRO A 322 -5.39 4.50 -17.97
N THR A 323 -4.08 4.51 -18.23
CA THR A 323 -3.43 5.39 -19.19
C THR A 323 -2.79 4.57 -20.32
N PRO A 324 -3.41 4.50 -21.52
CA PRO A 324 -2.84 3.72 -22.60
C PRO A 324 -1.41 4.14 -22.97
N ASN A 325 -0.57 3.16 -23.25
CA ASN A 325 0.81 3.33 -23.66
C ASN A 325 0.96 3.16 -25.17
N THR A 326 2.08 3.61 -25.72
CA THR A 326 2.36 3.53 -27.17
C THR A 326 3.53 2.61 -27.45
N LEU A 327 3.30 1.60 -28.28
CA LEU A 327 4.34 0.85 -28.97
C LEU A 327 4.63 1.53 -30.32
N THR A 328 5.86 2.01 -30.48
CA THR A 328 6.34 2.59 -31.75
C THR A 328 7.12 1.54 -32.51
N VAL A 329 6.82 1.36 -33.79
CA VAL A 329 7.53 0.46 -34.68
C VAL A 329 8.38 1.30 -35.64
N ASN A 330 9.69 1.11 -35.62
CA ASN A 330 10.60 1.59 -36.66
C ASN A 330 10.86 0.47 -37.64
N VAL A 331 10.87 0.79 -38.95
CA VAL A 331 11.17 -0.17 -40.00
C VAL A 331 12.42 0.30 -40.72
N THR A 332 13.46 -0.52 -40.75
CA THR A 332 14.70 -0.25 -41.48
C THR A 332 14.58 -0.77 -42.90
N ALA A 333 15.09 0.00 -43.83
CA ALA A 333 15.21 -0.41 -45.23
C ALA A 333 16.15 -1.62 -45.39
N VAL A 334 15.80 -2.49 -46.31
CA VAL A 334 16.62 -3.58 -46.81
C VAL A 334 16.67 -3.44 -48.30
N ASN A 335 17.87 -3.47 -48.88
CA ASN A 335 18.02 -3.33 -50.34
C ASN A 335 17.32 -4.45 -51.10
N ASP A 336 16.39 -4.09 -51.98
CA ASP A 336 15.70 -4.99 -52.90
C ASP A 336 16.49 -5.19 -54.18
N ARG A 337 16.12 -6.18 -54.98
CA ARG A 337 16.75 -6.43 -56.27
C ARG A 337 15.99 -5.70 -57.37
N PRO A 338 16.70 -5.13 -58.37
CA PRO A 338 16.06 -4.58 -59.55
C PRO A 338 15.17 -5.62 -60.27
N VAL A 339 14.01 -5.18 -60.71
CA VAL A 339 13.03 -5.98 -61.44
C VAL A 339 12.98 -5.52 -62.88
N MET A 340 13.17 -6.45 -63.83
CA MET A 340 13.02 -6.17 -65.24
C MET A 340 11.55 -5.86 -65.57
N THR A 341 11.30 -4.71 -66.18
CA THR A 341 9.94 -4.29 -66.62
C THR A 341 9.78 -4.34 -68.13
N ALA A 342 10.89 -4.29 -68.89
CA ALA A 342 10.88 -4.46 -70.32
C ALA A 342 12.15 -5.24 -70.80
N ASN A 343 12.00 -6.15 -71.75
CA ASN A 343 13.04 -6.85 -72.50
C ASN A 343 12.41 -7.44 -73.76
N SER A 344 11.99 -6.56 -74.69
CA SER A 344 11.22 -6.95 -75.86
C SER A 344 12.04 -7.11 -77.12
N GLY A 345 13.33 -6.71 -77.05
CA GLY A 345 14.16 -6.58 -78.21
C GLY A 345 13.82 -5.37 -79.08
N SER A 346 14.59 -5.15 -80.13
CA SER A 346 14.43 -4.06 -81.07
C SER A 346 14.70 -4.55 -82.50
N SER A 347 14.54 -3.68 -83.56
CA SER A 347 14.75 -3.98 -84.92
C SER A 347 15.61 -2.90 -85.55
N VAL A 348 16.63 -3.32 -86.34
CA VAL A 348 17.55 -2.41 -87.06
C VAL A 348 17.80 -2.91 -88.43
N ALA A 349 17.98 -2.00 -89.37
CA ALA A 349 18.40 -2.35 -90.70
C ALA A 349 19.92 -2.72 -90.73
N GLU A 350 20.35 -3.57 -91.69
CA GLU A 350 21.75 -3.91 -91.91
C GLU A 350 22.60 -2.64 -92.00
N GLY A 351 23.76 -2.58 -91.35
CA GLY A 351 24.62 -1.40 -91.25
C GLY A 351 24.01 -0.19 -90.51
N GLY A 352 22.79 -0.33 -90.05
CA GLY A 352 22.03 0.74 -89.32
C GLY A 352 22.45 0.93 -87.91
N THR A 353 21.80 1.91 -87.25
CA THR A 353 21.94 2.20 -85.85
C THR A 353 20.54 2.22 -85.30
N ASP A 354 20.36 1.54 -84.16
CA ASP A 354 19.11 1.54 -83.40
C ASP A 354 19.33 2.15 -81.98
N THR A 355 18.35 2.91 -81.48
CA THR A 355 18.38 3.45 -80.13
C THR A 355 17.51 2.59 -79.22
N ILE A 356 18.18 1.84 -78.32
CA ILE A 356 17.47 1.01 -77.34
C ILE A 356 16.88 1.92 -76.27
N THR A 357 15.58 1.95 -76.24
CA THR A 357 14.77 2.82 -75.32
C THR A 357 14.30 2.05 -74.07
N SER A 358 13.78 2.79 -73.07
CA SER A 358 13.16 2.17 -71.90
C SER A 358 11.89 1.39 -72.21
N ALA A 359 11.29 1.55 -73.40
CA ALA A 359 10.15 0.73 -73.81
C ALA A 359 10.60 -0.69 -74.23
N GLU A 360 11.85 -0.86 -74.65
CA GLU A 360 12.44 -2.11 -75.15
C GLU A 360 13.25 -2.82 -74.09
N LEU A 361 13.99 -2.05 -73.23
CA LEU A 361 14.80 -2.58 -72.16
C LEU A 361 14.66 -1.68 -70.94
N ALA A 362 14.15 -2.18 -69.82
CA ALA A 362 14.05 -1.41 -68.60
C ALA A 362 14.02 -2.29 -67.35
N ALA A 363 14.55 -1.76 -66.28
CA ALA A 363 14.44 -2.27 -64.94
C ALA A 363 14.06 -1.15 -63.99
N VAL A 364 13.37 -1.50 -62.93
CA VAL A 364 13.01 -0.61 -61.82
C VAL A 364 13.47 -1.20 -60.52
N ASP A 365 13.66 -0.33 -59.56
CA ASP A 365 14.04 -0.70 -58.22
C ASP A 365 13.31 0.23 -57.25
N VAL A 366 12.93 -0.28 -56.10
CA VAL A 366 12.18 0.51 -55.11
C VAL A 366 13.07 1.39 -54.26
N ASP A 367 14.32 0.97 -54.05
CA ASP A 367 15.29 1.65 -53.20
C ASP A 367 16.24 2.53 -54.03
N ASN A 368 16.42 2.17 -55.30
CA ASN A 368 17.51 2.72 -56.10
C ASN A 368 17.02 3.53 -57.28
N SER A 369 17.65 4.67 -57.46
CA SER A 369 17.39 5.53 -58.60
C SER A 369 17.85 4.91 -59.93
N ALA A 370 17.29 5.34 -61.05
CA ALA A 370 17.69 4.88 -62.38
C ALA A 370 19.22 5.01 -62.66
N ALA A 371 19.91 5.91 -61.98
CA ALA A 371 21.38 6.06 -62.12
C ALA A 371 22.18 5.00 -61.38
N GLN A 372 21.57 4.37 -60.39
CA GLN A 372 22.20 3.30 -59.58
C GLN A 372 21.93 1.93 -60.18
N ILE A 373 20.79 1.75 -60.88
CA ILE A 373 20.49 0.49 -61.60
C ILE A 373 21.46 0.33 -62.79
N ARG A 374 22.30 -0.69 -62.68
CA ARG A 374 23.38 -0.95 -63.62
C ARG A 374 23.18 -2.24 -64.42
N PHE A 375 23.27 -2.15 -65.70
CA PHE A 375 23.33 -3.28 -66.63
C PHE A 375 24.79 -3.60 -66.94
N SER A 376 25.23 -4.80 -66.65
CA SER A 376 26.58 -5.31 -66.97
C SER A 376 26.47 -6.28 -68.13
N VAL A 377 27.14 -5.95 -69.27
CA VAL A 377 27.13 -6.78 -70.46
C VAL A 377 28.01 -7.99 -70.21
N GLY A 378 27.45 -9.19 -70.29
CA GLY A 378 28.17 -10.46 -70.16
C GLY A 378 28.80 -10.88 -71.45
N THR A 379 28.01 -11.06 -72.54
CA THR A 379 28.45 -11.29 -73.86
C THR A 379 27.94 -10.19 -74.78
N GLY A 380 28.81 -9.45 -75.42
CA GLY A 380 28.42 -8.41 -76.38
C GLY A 380 27.81 -8.96 -77.65
N PRO A 381 27.24 -8.10 -78.50
CA PRO A 381 26.76 -8.47 -79.83
C PRO A 381 27.88 -9.02 -80.67
N ALA A 382 27.63 -10.02 -81.54
CA ALA A 382 28.58 -10.65 -82.42
C ALA A 382 28.74 -9.89 -83.77
N HIS A 383 27.66 -9.22 -84.18
CA HIS A 383 27.58 -8.53 -85.49
C HIS A 383 27.31 -7.03 -85.35
N GLY A 384 27.88 -6.46 -84.30
CA GLY A 384 27.69 -5.04 -83.99
C GLY A 384 28.28 -4.65 -82.63
N ARG A 385 27.94 -3.51 -82.16
CA ARG A 385 28.39 -3.08 -80.83
C ARG A 385 27.30 -2.24 -80.11
N LEU A 386 27.26 -2.36 -78.78
CA LEU A 386 26.60 -1.41 -77.95
C LEU A 386 27.52 -0.23 -77.64
N GLU A 387 26.99 0.98 -77.76
CA GLU A 387 27.75 2.21 -77.43
C GLU A 387 26.77 3.25 -76.80
N LEU A 388 27.28 4.23 -76.06
CA LEU A 388 26.49 5.40 -75.65
C LEU A 388 26.64 6.53 -76.66
N THR A 389 25.60 7.25 -76.96
CA THR A 389 25.60 8.47 -77.78
C THR A 389 26.62 9.50 -77.27
N THR A 390 26.95 9.48 -75.98
CA THR A 390 27.97 10.33 -75.34
C THR A 390 29.39 9.82 -75.51
N ARG A 391 29.58 8.56 -76.01
CA ARG A 391 30.89 7.90 -76.25
C ARG A 391 30.86 7.03 -77.53
N PRO A 392 30.65 7.65 -78.68
CA PRO A 392 30.50 6.90 -79.91
C PRO A 392 31.79 6.17 -80.23
N GLY A 393 31.70 4.97 -80.82
CA GLY A 393 32.83 4.14 -81.19
C GLY A 393 33.44 3.31 -80.07
N VAL A 394 32.97 3.43 -78.82
CA VAL A 394 33.47 2.68 -77.65
C VAL A 394 32.48 1.59 -77.29
N ALA A 395 32.88 0.32 -77.36
CA ALA A 395 32.07 -0.80 -76.92
C ALA A 395 31.80 -0.71 -75.41
N LEU A 396 30.58 -0.98 -75.00
CA LEU A 396 30.17 -0.89 -73.60
C LEU A 396 30.34 -2.22 -72.85
N ALA A 397 30.88 -2.13 -71.65
CA ALA A 397 30.80 -3.20 -70.66
C ALA A 397 29.62 -2.98 -69.64
N THR A 398 29.26 -1.73 -69.45
CA THR A 398 28.17 -1.40 -68.53
C THR A 398 27.45 -0.13 -69.00
N PHE A 399 26.11 -0.05 -68.67
CA PHE A 399 25.28 1.15 -68.80
C PHE A 399 24.25 1.19 -67.65
N THR A 400 23.55 2.28 -67.51
CA THR A 400 22.57 2.46 -66.44
C THR A 400 21.14 2.57 -66.99
N GLN A 401 20.12 2.36 -66.12
CA GLN A 401 18.74 2.67 -66.46
C GLN A 401 18.55 4.15 -66.81
N ALA A 402 19.33 5.05 -66.21
CA ALA A 402 19.32 6.46 -66.59
C ALA A 402 19.85 6.73 -68.02
N ASP A 403 20.76 5.90 -68.54
CA ASP A 403 21.20 5.98 -69.93
C ASP A 403 20.09 5.54 -70.89
N LEU A 404 19.36 4.48 -70.53
CA LEU A 404 18.16 4.07 -71.27
C LEU A 404 17.07 5.13 -71.30
N ALA A 405 16.73 5.68 -70.12
CA ALA A 405 15.72 6.75 -69.95
C ALA A 405 16.08 8.02 -70.74
N ALA A 406 17.39 8.28 -70.90
CA ALA A 406 17.87 9.42 -71.67
C ALA A 406 18.09 9.11 -73.19
N ASN A 407 17.69 7.93 -73.64
CA ASN A 407 17.84 7.46 -75.05
C ASN A 407 19.34 7.51 -75.50
N ARG A 408 20.27 7.15 -74.63
CA ARG A 408 21.70 7.20 -74.89
C ARG A 408 22.25 5.88 -75.33
N LEU A 409 21.61 4.75 -75.07
CA LEU A 409 22.06 3.44 -75.42
C LEU A 409 21.74 3.18 -76.90
N VAL A 410 22.74 2.90 -77.73
CA VAL A 410 22.53 2.57 -79.11
C VAL A 410 23.25 1.25 -79.47
N TYR A 411 22.63 0.46 -80.37
CA TYR A 411 23.20 -0.66 -80.99
C TYR A 411 23.57 -0.21 -82.43
N ARG A 412 24.81 -0.53 -82.88
CA ARG A 412 25.25 -0.23 -84.23
C ARG A 412 25.63 -1.54 -84.89
N HIS A 413 24.95 -1.90 -86.00
CA HIS A 413 25.17 -3.07 -86.75
C HIS A 413 26.47 -2.88 -87.67
N ASP A 414 27.25 -3.93 -87.87
CA ASP A 414 28.55 -3.87 -88.58
C ASP A 414 28.45 -3.96 -90.08
N GLY A 415 27.26 -4.19 -90.66
CA GLY A 415 26.97 -4.33 -92.06
C GLY A 415 27.16 -5.76 -92.61
N SER A 416 27.33 -6.77 -91.74
CA SER A 416 27.36 -8.18 -92.11
C SER A 416 25.99 -8.70 -92.45
N GLU A 417 25.89 -9.68 -93.35
CA GLU A 417 24.64 -10.34 -93.81
C GLU A 417 24.13 -11.25 -92.73
N THR A 418 23.44 -10.69 -91.67
CA THR A 418 22.92 -11.45 -90.55
C THR A 418 21.48 -11.09 -90.29
N LEU A 419 20.68 -12.09 -89.87
CA LEU A 419 19.24 -11.91 -89.56
C LEU A 419 18.94 -11.59 -88.12
N SER A 420 19.89 -11.72 -87.18
CA SER A 420 19.74 -11.42 -85.78
C SER A 420 21.12 -11.29 -85.11
N ASP A 421 21.10 -10.49 -84.04
CA ASP A 421 22.22 -10.38 -83.08
C ASP A 421 21.69 -10.37 -81.70
N ARG A 422 22.52 -10.54 -80.68
CA ARG A 422 22.11 -10.55 -79.28
C ARG A 422 23.25 -10.18 -78.36
N PHE A 423 22.88 -9.68 -77.19
CA PHE A 423 23.81 -9.53 -76.07
C PHE A 423 23.21 -10.09 -74.80
N THR A 424 24.01 -10.52 -73.86
CA THR A 424 23.58 -10.94 -72.55
C THR A 424 23.96 -9.87 -71.51
N PHE A 425 23.16 -9.76 -70.47
CA PHE A 425 23.44 -8.82 -69.41
C PHE A 425 22.94 -9.34 -68.06
N THR A 426 23.49 -8.80 -66.98
CA THR A 426 22.97 -8.89 -65.61
C THR A 426 22.60 -7.50 -65.17
N VAL A 427 21.57 -7.41 -64.28
CA VAL A 427 21.15 -6.15 -63.67
C VAL A 427 21.48 -6.19 -62.21
N SER A 428 22.01 -5.11 -61.68
CA SER A 428 22.29 -4.90 -60.25
C SER A 428 22.10 -3.46 -59.87
N ASP A 429 21.95 -3.23 -58.59
CA ASP A 429 21.76 -1.94 -57.92
C ASP A 429 23.03 -1.43 -57.21
N GLY A 430 24.09 -2.26 -57.16
CA GLY A 430 25.39 -1.94 -56.56
C GLY A 430 25.88 -2.92 -55.55
#